data_c2ef67d369544640274d5168e04fe7e7
#
_entry.id   c2ef67d369544640274d5168e04fe7e7
#
_cell.length_a   1.000
_cell.length_b   1.000
_cell.length_c   1.000
_cell.angle_alpha   90.00
_cell.angle_beta   90.00
_cell.angle_gamma   90.00
#
_symmetry.space_group_name_H-M   'P 1'
#
loop_
_entity.id
_entity.type
_entity.pdbx_description
1 polymer ?
#
loop_
_entity_poly.entity_id
_entity_poly.type
_entity_poly.pdbx_seq_one_letter_code
_entity_poly.pdbx_strand_id
1 'polypeptide(L)'
;MAKKTENEVKETKKEAAVMDEAAKEKFQQKLKDLLALAKKKKNMLEYQEISDFFADMQLEAEQFDKILDFLEANNIDVLRITDDDSDDEILLDVDDEDEIEVEKIDLSVPDGVSIEDPVRMYLKEIGKVPLLSAEEEIDLAKRMADGDEEIKNLQKDLDAGDEAKKRLAEANLRLVVSIAKRYVGRGMLFLDLIQEGNLGLIKAVEKFDYRKGYKFSTYATWWIRQAITRAIADQARTIRIPVHMVETINKLIRVSRQLLQELGREPSPEEIAAEMNMPVERVREILKISQEPVSLETPIGEEEDSHLGDFIQDDNVPVPADAAAFTLLKEQLEEVLGTLTEREQKVLTLRFGLEDGRARTLEEVGKEFNVTRERIRQIEAKALRKLRHPSRSRKLKDYLE
;
A
#
# COMPACT_ATOMS: atom_id res chain seq x y z
N MET A 1 -30.23 21.07 -52.68
CA MET A 1 -30.15 21.05 -51.19
C MET A 1 -28.84 20.49 -50.62
N ALA A 2 -28.01 19.80 -51.40
CA ALA A 2 -26.76 19.18 -50.86
C ALA A 2 -25.53 20.12 -50.72
N LYS A 3 -25.55 21.34 -51.30
CA LYS A 3 -24.45 22.30 -51.19
C LYS A 3 -24.54 23.27 -50.00
N LYS A 4 -25.68 23.33 -49.28
CA LYS A 4 -25.84 24.16 -48.08
C LYS A 4 -25.35 23.46 -46.82
N THR A 5 -25.43 22.14 -46.77
CA THR A 5 -25.01 21.32 -45.59
C THR A 5 -23.48 21.15 -45.51
N GLU A 6 -22.76 21.21 -46.62
CA GLU A 6 -21.27 21.11 -46.58
C GLU A 6 -20.57 22.42 -46.11
N ASN A 7 -21.21 23.57 -46.35
CA ASN A 7 -20.67 24.84 -45.86
C ASN A 7 -20.92 25.04 -44.35
N GLU A 8 -22.08 24.63 -43.83
CA GLU A 8 -22.36 24.70 -42.39
C GLU A 8 -21.48 23.75 -41.58
N VAL A 9 -21.15 22.54 -42.12
CA VAL A 9 -20.21 21.60 -41.47
C VAL A 9 -18.76 22.08 -41.54
N LYS A 10 -18.38 22.90 -42.54
CA LYS A 10 -17.04 23.51 -42.61
C LYS A 10 -16.90 24.76 -41.74
N GLU A 11 -17.97 25.53 -41.55
CA GLU A 11 -17.99 26.65 -40.60
C GLU A 11 -17.98 26.16 -39.15
N THR A 12 -18.76 25.17 -38.76
CA THR A 12 -18.75 24.59 -37.42
C THR A 12 -17.43 23.90 -37.07
N LYS A 13 -16.72 23.26 -38.02
CA LYS A 13 -15.36 22.72 -37.80
C LYS A 13 -14.28 23.81 -37.70
N LYS A 14 -14.47 24.95 -38.39
CA LYS A 14 -13.55 26.09 -38.23
C LYS A 14 -13.76 26.84 -36.92
N GLU A 15 -15.00 27.00 -36.48
CA GLU A 15 -15.32 27.60 -35.17
C GLU A 15 -14.85 26.72 -34.01
N ALA A 16 -15.01 25.41 -34.09
CA ALA A 16 -14.47 24.47 -33.08
C ALA A 16 -12.93 24.47 -33.03
N ALA A 17 -12.27 24.56 -34.17
CA ALA A 17 -10.80 24.66 -34.23
C ALA A 17 -10.25 25.99 -33.70
N VAL A 18 -10.97 27.10 -33.92
CA VAL A 18 -10.60 28.44 -33.40
C VAL A 18 -10.88 28.55 -31.90
N MET A 19 -11.93 27.88 -31.38
CA MET A 19 -12.17 27.78 -29.92
C MET A 19 -11.10 26.95 -29.23
N ASP A 20 -10.56 25.92 -29.86
CA ASP A 20 -9.51 25.05 -29.31
C ASP A 20 -8.13 25.77 -29.29
N GLU A 21 -7.82 26.63 -30.29
CA GLU A 21 -6.62 27.46 -30.28
C GLU A 21 -6.68 28.59 -29.25
N ALA A 22 -7.81 29.27 -29.12
CA ALA A 22 -8.00 30.31 -28.10
C ALA A 22 -7.99 29.73 -26.66
N ALA A 23 -8.46 28.52 -26.48
CA ALA A 23 -8.36 27.81 -25.20
C ALA A 23 -6.91 27.42 -24.87
N LYS A 24 -6.14 26.98 -25.84
CA LYS A 24 -4.71 26.68 -25.71
C LYS A 24 -3.86 27.92 -25.39
N GLU A 25 -4.14 29.03 -26.04
CA GLU A 25 -3.46 30.30 -25.75
C GLU A 25 -3.75 30.80 -24.33
N LYS A 26 -5.02 30.74 -23.88
CA LYS A 26 -5.40 31.09 -22.51
C LYS A 26 -4.74 30.16 -21.48
N PHE A 27 -4.65 28.87 -21.76
CA PHE A 27 -3.98 27.91 -20.90
C PHE A 27 -2.48 28.19 -20.77
N GLN A 28 -1.79 28.47 -21.88
CA GLN A 28 -0.37 28.84 -21.87
C GLN A 28 -0.11 30.17 -21.16
N GLN A 29 -1.04 31.11 -21.23
CA GLN A 29 -0.93 32.38 -20.55
C GLN A 29 -1.10 32.24 -19.05
N LYS A 30 -2.09 31.44 -18.59
CA LYS A 30 -2.28 31.09 -17.19
C LYS A 30 -1.07 30.30 -16.63
N LEU A 31 -0.47 29.38 -17.38
CA LEU A 31 0.76 28.70 -16.97
C LEU A 31 1.93 29.67 -16.75
N LYS A 32 2.11 30.68 -17.61
CA LYS A 32 3.13 31.72 -17.42
C LYS A 32 2.85 32.61 -16.20
N ASP A 33 1.60 32.95 -15.98
CA ASP A 33 1.18 33.75 -14.84
C ASP A 33 1.36 32.95 -13.51
N LEU A 34 1.11 31.65 -13.52
CA LEU A 34 1.37 30.74 -12.40
C LEU A 34 2.88 30.66 -12.08
N LEU A 35 3.73 30.53 -13.10
CA LEU A 35 5.19 30.60 -12.93
C LEU A 35 5.68 31.93 -12.36
N ALA A 36 5.04 33.03 -12.75
CA ALA A 36 5.36 34.35 -12.20
C ALA A 36 4.92 34.48 -10.74
N LEU A 37 3.81 33.84 -10.37
CA LEU A 37 3.30 33.75 -8.98
C LEU A 37 4.22 32.87 -8.13
N ALA A 38 4.65 31.72 -8.64
CA ALA A 38 5.60 30.83 -7.99
C ALA A 38 6.92 31.54 -7.67
N LYS A 39 7.47 32.30 -8.63
CA LYS A 39 8.69 33.12 -8.42
C LYS A 39 8.52 34.20 -7.35
N LYS A 40 7.32 34.78 -7.18
CA LYS A 40 7.02 35.73 -6.11
C LYS A 40 6.95 35.05 -4.74
N LYS A 41 6.49 33.79 -4.70
CA LYS A 41 6.34 32.96 -3.48
C LYS A 41 7.55 32.05 -3.21
N LYS A 42 8.73 32.41 -3.69
CA LYS A 42 9.98 31.65 -3.45
C LYS A 42 9.93 30.20 -3.98
N ASN A 43 9.30 29.98 -5.13
CA ASN A 43 9.12 28.68 -5.80
C ASN A 43 8.29 27.65 -4.99
N MET A 44 7.42 28.08 -4.12
CA MET A 44 6.46 27.23 -3.43
C MET A 44 5.04 27.65 -3.82
N LEU A 45 4.22 26.68 -4.20
CA LEU A 45 2.79 26.86 -4.47
C LEU A 45 1.99 25.83 -3.69
N GLU A 46 0.85 26.23 -3.15
CA GLU A 46 -0.10 25.31 -2.54
C GLU A 46 -0.97 24.65 -3.61
N TYR A 47 -1.28 23.37 -3.44
CA TYR A 47 -2.14 22.62 -4.37
C TYR A 47 -3.51 23.30 -4.57
N GLN A 48 -4.09 23.82 -3.49
CA GLN A 48 -5.34 24.58 -3.53
C GLN A 48 -5.22 25.85 -4.39
N GLU A 49 -4.14 26.58 -4.28
CA GLU A 49 -3.91 27.77 -5.10
C GLU A 49 -3.79 27.43 -6.59
N ILE A 50 -3.23 26.26 -6.91
CA ILE A 50 -3.15 25.77 -8.30
C ILE A 50 -4.55 25.36 -8.77
N SER A 51 -5.31 24.67 -7.92
CA SER A 51 -6.69 24.26 -8.22
C SER A 51 -7.60 25.47 -8.41
N ASP A 52 -7.56 26.46 -7.53
CA ASP A 52 -8.34 27.70 -7.61
C ASP A 52 -7.95 28.55 -8.82
N PHE A 53 -6.65 28.56 -9.18
CA PHE A 53 -6.16 29.31 -10.33
C PHE A 53 -6.68 28.76 -11.65
N PHE A 54 -6.97 27.47 -11.69
CA PHE A 54 -7.55 26.79 -12.85
C PHE A 54 -9.02 26.42 -12.70
N ALA A 55 -9.70 26.84 -11.63
CA ALA A 55 -11.11 26.54 -11.38
C ALA A 55 -12.05 26.99 -12.51
N ASP A 56 -11.70 28.07 -13.22
CA ASP A 56 -12.45 28.55 -14.40
C ASP A 56 -12.32 27.67 -15.65
N MET A 57 -11.37 26.72 -15.65
CA MET A 57 -11.12 25.81 -16.77
C MET A 57 -11.38 24.39 -16.26
N GLN A 58 -12.52 23.80 -16.59
CA GLN A 58 -12.84 22.41 -16.23
C GLN A 58 -11.77 21.47 -16.79
N LEU A 59 -10.66 21.30 -16.02
CA LEU A 59 -9.53 20.45 -16.38
C LEU A 59 -9.85 18.99 -15.98
N GLU A 60 -9.53 18.05 -16.86
CA GLU A 60 -9.56 16.63 -16.55
C GLU A 60 -8.36 16.27 -15.66
N ALA A 61 -8.49 15.25 -14.81
CA ALA A 61 -7.45 14.81 -13.87
C ALA A 61 -6.08 14.58 -14.55
N GLU A 62 -6.07 13.99 -15.75
CA GLU A 62 -4.84 13.78 -16.54
C GLU A 62 -4.14 15.08 -16.99
N GLN A 63 -4.89 16.15 -17.13
CA GLN A 63 -4.34 17.46 -17.52
C GLN A 63 -3.76 18.17 -16.31
N PHE A 64 -4.34 17.95 -15.14
CA PHE A 64 -3.85 18.49 -13.88
C PHE A 64 -2.52 17.83 -13.46
N ASP A 65 -2.40 16.51 -13.62
CA ASP A 65 -1.14 15.78 -13.38
C ASP A 65 0.00 16.30 -14.26
N LYS A 66 -0.28 16.60 -15.53
CA LYS A 66 0.73 17.21 -16.44
C LYS A 66 1.16 18.61 -16.02
N ILE A 67 0.29 19.38 -15.36
CA ILE A 67 0.65 20.69 -14.80
C ILE A 67 1.57 20.49 -13.59
N LEU A 68 1.30 19.51 -12.73
CA LEU A 68 2.15 19.19 -11.60
C LEU A 68 3.54 18.72 -12.04
N ASP A 69 3.62 17.82 -13.02
CA ASP A 69 4.88 17.38 -13.62
C ASP A 69 5.67 18.55 -14.24
N PHE A 70 4.96 19.50 -14.88
CA PHE A 70 5.58 20.69 -15.45
C PHE A 70 6.13 21.64 -14.38
N LEU A 71 5.43 21.79 -13.25
CA LEU A 71 5.89 22.61 -12.13
C LEU A 71 7.10 21.98 -11.44
N GLU A 72 7.10 20.68 -11.25
CA GLU A 72 8.22 19.90 -10.71
C GLU A 72 9.46 19.99 -11.62
N ALA A 73 9.28 19.90 -12.94
CA ALA A 73 10.35 20.06 -13.92
C ALA A 73 10.97 21.49 -13.92
N ASN A 74 10.23 22.49 -13.41
CA ASN A 74 10.71 23.88 -13.27
C ASN A 74 11.22 24.19 -11.84
N ASN A 75 11.50 23.18 -11.01
CA ASN A 75 11.93 23.30 -9.61
C ASN A 75 10.98 24.17 -8.76
N ILE A 76 9.69 24.00 -8.97
CA ILE A 76 8.64 24.60 -8.13
C ILE A 76 8.07 23.48 -7.27
N ASP A 77 8.30 23.57 -5.95
CA ASP A 77 7.76 22.64 -4.98
C ASP A 77 6.27 22.93 -4.81
N VAL A 78 5.44 21.97 -5.21
CA VAL A 78 4.00 22.02 -4.96
C VAL A 78 3.77 21.42 -3.59
N LEU A 79 3.47 22.25 -2.61
CA LEU A 79 2.96 21.81 -1.33
C LEU A 79 1.53 21.35 -1.56
N ARG A 80 1.33 20.06 -1.59
CA ARG A 80 0.00 19.47 -1.48
C ARG A 80 -0.47 19.63 -0.03
N ILE A 81 -0.83 20.85 0.34
CA ILE A 81 -1.81 21.07 1.38
C ILE A 81 -3.13 20.75 0.67
N THR A 82 -3.44 19.49 0.53
CA THR A 82 -4.80 19.10 0.26
C THR A 82 -5.57 19.37 1.53
N ASP A 83 -6.76 19.94 1.45
CA ASP A 83 -7.78 19.83 2.50
C ASP A 83 -8.16 18.35 2.74
N ASP A 84 -7.54 17.42 2.05
CA ASP A 84 -7.37 15.98 2.34
C ASP A 84 -6.37 15.72 3.50
N ASP A 85 -5.70 16.74 4.07
CA ASP A 85 -5.11 16.64 5.43
C ASP A 85 -6.19 16.33 6.48
N SER A 86 -7.45 16.55 6.13
CA SER A 86 -8.57 15.99 6.86
C SER A 86 -8.58 14.45 6.86
N ASP A 87 -7.98 13.75 5.90
CA ASP A 87 -7.91 12.28 5.88
C ASP A 87 -6.79 11.73 6.78
N ASP A 88 -5.73 12.50 7.06
CA ASP A 88 -4.75 12.16 8.10
C ASP A 88 -5.32 12.35 9.53
N GLU A 89 -6.34 13.22 9.70
CA GLU A 89 -7.02 13.41 10.99
C GLU A 89 -7.82 12.18 11.46
N ILE A 90 -8.16 11.22 10.63
CA ILE A 90 -8.95 10.05 11.07
C ILE A 90 -8.12 8.99 11.79
N LEU A 91 -6.85 8.93 11.51
CA LEU A 91 -5.94 8.24 12.41
C LEU A 91 -5.72 9.06 13.69
N LEU A 92 -6.18 10.31 13.72
CA LEU A 92 -5.92 11.30 14.75
C LEU A 92 -7.21 11.96 15.20
N ASP A 93 -7.90 11.40 16.20
CA ASP A 93 -8.64 12.19 17.19
C ASP A 93 -7.60 12.82 18.14
N VAL A 94 -6.65 13.58 17.61
CA VAL A 94 -5.68 14.33 18.41
C VAL A 94 -5.73 15.76 17.89
N ASP A 95 -6.25 16.66 18.73
CA ASP A 95 -6.23 18.11 18.50
C ASP A 95 -4.78 18.54 18.19
N ASP A 96 -4.49 18.85 16.95
CA ASP A 96 -3.14 19.04 16.40
C ASP A 96 -2.71 20.50 16.30
N GLU A 97 -3.41 21.42 17.00
CA GLU A 97 -3.09 22.86 17.00
C GLU A 97 -1.95 23.25 17.96
N ASP A 98 -1.46 22.32 18.78
CA ASP A 98 -0.36 22.63 19.67
C ASP A 98 0.98 22.53 18.95
N GLU A 99 1.67 23.67 18.72
CA GLU A 99 3.10 23.69 18.39
C GLU A 99 3.86 22.85 19.43
N ILE A 100 4.49 21.75 18.99
CA ILE A 100 5.27 20.88 19.86
C ILE A 100 6.50 21.65 20.32
N GLU A 101 6.44 22.22 21.55
CA GLU A 101 7.60 22.81 22.20
C GLU A 101 8.58 21.69 22.59
N VAL A 102 9.64 21.50 21.83
CA VAL A 102 10.64 20.44 22.03
C VAL A 102 11.25 20.48 23.43
N GLU A 103 11.28 21.67 24.06
CA GLU A 103 11.82 21.86 25.42
C GLU A 103 10.94 21.24 26.52
N LYS A 104 9.64 21.06 26.30
CA LYS A 104 8.66 20.54 27.26
C LYS A 104 8.21 19.11 26.99
N ILE A 105 8.90 18.38 26.10
CA ILE A 105 8.51 17.02 25.77
C ILE A 105 8.64 16.09 26.98
N ASP A 106 7.49 15.54 27.39
CA ASP A 106 7.44 14.49 28.41
C ASP A 106 7.87 13.14 27.85
N LEU A 107 9.00 12.62 28.36
CA LEU A 107 9.56 11.30 28.00
C LEU A 107 9.01 10.16 28.89
N SER A 108 7.94 10.39 29.65
CA SER A 108 7.29 9.29 30.39
C SER A 108 6.68 8.27 29.42
N VAL A 109 6.63 7.01 29.85
CA VAL A 109 5.99 5.94 29.05
C VAL A 109 4.47 6.18 29.03
N PRO A 110 3.81 6.09 27.87
CA PRO A 110 2.36 6.24 27.77
C PRO A 110 1.60 5.21 28.60
N ASP A 111 0.41 5.59 29.09
CA ASP A 111 -0.50 4.64 29.75
C ASP A 111 -0.91 3.52 28.77
N GLY A 112 -0.86 2.27 29.24
CA GLY A 112 -1.21 1.08 28.42
C GLY A 112 -0.03 0.43 27.70
N VAL A 113 1.19 1.01 27.74
CA VAL A 113 2.41 0.35 27.29
C VAL A 113 3.07 -0.36 28.48
N SER A 114 3.32 -1.68 28.34
CA SER A 114 4.09 -2.40 29.34
C SER A 114 5.48 -1.76 29.43
N ILE A 115 5.93 -1.46 30.66
CA ILE A 115 7.24 -0.86 30.91
C ILE A 115 8.29 -1.97 30.74
N GLU A 116 8.55 -2.34 29.50
CA GLU A 116 9.65 -3.24 29.18
C GLU A 116 10.99 -2.50 29.34
N ASP A 117 11.99 -3.21 29.84
CA ASP A 117 13.34 -2.66 30.01
C ASP A 117 13.91 -1.97 28.74
N PRO A 118 13.68 -2.48 27.51
CA PRO A 118 14.16 -1.85 26.28
C PRO A 118 13.60 -0.44 26.02
N VAL A 119 12.31 -0.19 26.31
CA VAL A 119 11.70 1.15 26.13
C VAL A 119 12.35 2.15 27.06
N ARG A 120 12.46 1.79 28.35
CA ARG A 120 13.06 2.65 29.36
C ARG A 120 14.53 2.93 29.07
N MET A 121 15.27 1.93 28.60
CA MET A 121 16.67 2.08 28.22
C MET A 121 16.82 3.06 27.05
N TYR A 122 15.99 2.92 26.01
CA TYR A 122 15.99 3.83 24.86
C TYR A 122 15.69 5.28 25.27
N LEU A 123 14.62 5.50 26.04
CA LEU A 123 14.25 6.85 26.52
C LEU A 123 15.37 7.49 27.37
N LYS A 124 16.07 6.72 28.19
CA LYS A 124 17.22 7.18 28.96
C LYS A 124 18.41 7.55 28.07
N GLU A 125 18.62 6.82 26.97
CA GLU A 125 19.71 7.07 26.03
C GLU A 125 19.50 8.38 25.26
N ILE A 126 18.33 8.57 24.65
CA ILE A 126 18.01 9.81 23.92
C ILE A 126 17.97 11.03 24.86
N GLY A 127 17.66 10.82 26.15
CA GLY A 127 17.67 11.86 27.17
C GLY A 127 19.03 12.47 27.47
N LYS A 128 20.14 11.79 27.12
CA LYS A 128 21.50 12.28 27.34
C LYS A 128 21.96 13.34 26.34
N VAL A 129 21.33 13.35 25.15
CA VAL A 129 21.68 14.28 24.07
C VAL A 129 21.09 15.65 24.39
N PRO A 130 21.92 16.72 24.43
CA PRO A 130 21.41 18.07 24.68
C PRO A 130 20.55 18.56 23.50
N LEU A 131 19.56 19.39 23.81
CA LEU A 131 18.75 20.06 22.80
C LEU A 131 19.59 21.12 22.07
N LEU A 132 19.32 21.30 20.78
CA LEU A 132 19.97 22.33 19.98
C LEU A 132 19.23 23.67 20.10
N SER A 133 19.98 24.76 20.10
CA SER A 133 19.43 26.09 19.90
C SER A 133 19.10 26.34 18.43
N ALA A 134 18.22 27.31 18.13
CA ALA A 134 17.87 27.67 16.76
C ALA A 134 19.07 28.08 15.90
N GLU A 135 20.10 28.70 16.53
CA GLU A 135 21.35 29.07 15.85
C GLU A 135 22.19 27.86 15.50
N GLU A 136 22.26 26.86 16.42
CA GLU A 136 22.98 25.61 16.18
C GLU A 136 22.29 24.74 15.12
N GLU A 137 20.97 24.72 15.04
CA GLU A 137 20.22 24.05 13.96
C GLU A 137 20.57 24.62 12.58
N ILE A 138 20.63 25.95 12.47
CA ILE A 138 21.00 26.64 11.21
C ILE A 138 22.47 26.38 10.88
N ASP A 139 23.38 26.36 11.86
CA ASP A 139 24.80 26.10 11.61
C ASP A 139 25.03 24.66 11.15
N LEU A 140 24.36 23.69 11.75
CA LEU A 140 24.40 22.29 11.32
C LEU A 140 23.82 22.12 9.90
N ALA A 141 22.69 22.78 9.60
CA ALA A 141 22.08 22.74 8.27
C ALA A 141 22.96 23.38 7.19
N LYS A 142 23.73 24.42 7.53
CA LYS A 142 24.73 24.99 6.62
C LYS A 142 25.85 23.99 6.33
N ARG A 143 26.40 23.37 7.36
CA ARG A 143 27.48 22.36 7.19
C ARG A 143 27.00 21.15 6.38
N MET A 144 25.74 20.78 6.50
CA MET A 144 25.12 19.72 5.68
C MET A 144 25.10 20.15 4.20
N ALA A 145 24.61 21.37 3.91
CA ALA A 145 24.53 21.89 2.55
C ALA A 145 25.90 22.07 1.90
N ASP A 146 26.88 22.56 2.67
CA ASP A 146 28.27 22.71 2.21
C ASP A 146 28.90 21.34 1.90
N GLY A 147 28.66 20.32 2.73
CA GLY A 147 29.08 18.94 2.48
C GLY A 147 28.46 18.31 1.24
N ASP A 148 27.20 18.60 0.94
CA ASP A 148 26.52 18.10 -0.26
C ASP A 148 26.95 18.83 -1.55
N GLU A 149 27.31 20.13 -1.50
CA GLU A 149 27.82 20.90 -2.65
C GLU A 149 29.30 20.59 -2.96
N GLU A 150 30.12 20.28 -1.99
CA GLU A 150 31.56 20.00 -2.13
C GLU A 150 31.90 18.54 -2.49
N ILE A 151 30.92 17.66 -2.63
CA ILE A 151 31.06 16.24 -3.08
C ILE A 151 31.98 16.10 -4.32
N LYS A 152 32.26 17.18 -5.01
CA LYS A 152 33.16 17.17 -6.18
C LYS A 152 34.65 17.28 -5.86
N ASN A 153 35.07 17.67 -4.66
CA ASN A 153 36.47 18.03 -4.44
C ASN A 153 37.21 17.45 -3.24
N LEU A 154 36.63 17.00 -2.14
CA LEU A 154 37.43 16.49 -0.98
C LEU A 154 36.65 15.63 0.02
N GLN A 155 37.23 14.48 0.37
CA GLN A 155 36.71 13.45 1.28
C GLN A 155 36.51 13.92 2.74
N LYS A 156 37.18 15.00 3.15
CA LYS A 156 37.11 15.57 4.51
C LYS A 156 35.82 16.34 4.81
N ASP A 157 35.23 16.93 3.80
CA ASP A 157 34.03 17.77 3.98
C ASP A 157 32.76 16.92 3.96
N LEU A 158 32.81 15.75 3.31
CA LEU A 158 31.80 14.70 3.39
C LEU A 158 31.64 14.19 4.83
N ASP A 159 32.75 13.90 5.51
CA ASP A 159 32.70 13.39 6.88
C ASP A 159 32.10 14.43 7.84
N ALA A 160 32.34 15.73 7.62
CA ALA A 160 31.78 16.82 8.42
C ALA A 160 30.26 17.01 8.14
N GLY A 161 29.82 16.85 6.91
CA GLY A 161 28.41 16.90 6.52
C GLY A 161 27.61 15.74 7.12
N ASP A 162 28.14 14.52 7.06
CA ASP A 162 27.51 13.34 7.62
C ASP A 162 27.46 13.38 9.17
N GLU A 163 28.50 13.91 9.82
CA GLU A 163 28.50 14.13 11.27
C GLU A 163 27.44 15.18 11.67
N ALA A 164 27.27 16.24 10.87
CA ALA A 164 26.23 17.23 11.10
C ALA A 164 24.83 16.66 10.95
N LYS A 165 24.57 15.83 9.90
CA LYS A 165 23.31 15.09 9.72
C LYS A 165 23.00 14.20 10.93
N LYS A 166 23.98 13.44 11.37
CA LYS A 166 23.83 12.56 12.53
C LYS A 166 23.50 13.33 13.80
N ARG A 167 24.22 14.41 14.07
CA ARG A 167 24.00 15.25 15.26
C ARG A 167 22.64 15.93 15.25
N LEU A 168 22.17 16.41 14.08
CA LEU A 168 20.85 16.99 13.93
C LEU A 168 19.74 15.95 14.18
N ALA A 169 19.91 14.72 13.67
CA ALA A 169 18.97 13.63 13.91
C ALA A 169 18.94 13.23 15.40
N GLU A 170 20.11 13.00 16.03
CA GLU A 170 20.21 12.59 17.44
C GLU A 170 19.55 13.60 18.40
N ALA A 171 19.74 14.90 18.17
CA ALA A 171 19.12 15.94 18.99
C ALA A 171 17.59 16.01 18.88
N ASN A 172 17.02 15.48 17.78
CA ASN A 172 15.58 15.53 17.52
C ASN A 172 14.85 14.19 17.77
N LEU A 173 15.51 13.17 18.33
CA LEU A 173 14.86 11.89 18.67
C LEU A 173 13.71 12.05 19.68
N ARG A 174 13.79 13.03 20.58
CA ARG A 174 12.71 13.35 21.52
C ARG A 174 11.43 13.79 20.81
N LEU A 175 11.54 14.53 19.70
CA LEU A 175 10.41 14.94 18.89
C LEU A 175 9.71 13.71 18.31
N VAL A 176 10.44 12.72 17.80
CA VAL A 176 9.86 11.46 17.31
C VAL A 176 9.03 10.76 18.39
N VAL A 177 9.58 10.65 19.61
CA VAL A 177 8.89 10.01 20.74
C VAL A 177 7.58 10.74 21.07
N SER A 178 7.59 12.08 21.09
CA SER A 178 6.38 12.89 21.40
C SER A 178 5.28 12.67 20.38
N ILE A 179 5.64 12.52 19.10
CA ILE A 179 4.70 12.23 18.03
C ILE A 179 4.22 10.78 18.13
N ALA A 180 5.13 9.80 18.26
CA ALA A 180 4.81 8.38 18.33
C ALA A 180 3.86 8.01 19.49
N LYS A 181 3.94 8.73 20.64
CA LYS A 181 3.02 8.54 21.78
C LYS A 181 1.54 8.63 21.37
N ARG A 182 1.19 9.50 20.44
CA ARG A 182 -0.19 9.72 19.99
C ARG A 182 -0.74 8.53 19.17
N TYR A 183 0.13 7.65 18.69
CA TYR A 183 -0.22 6.51 17.84
C TYR A 183 -0.20 5.16 18.59
N VAL A 184 0.03 5.17 19.89
CA VAL A 184 0.00 3.98 20.73
C VAL A 184 -1.40 3.35 20.73
N GLY A 185 -1.47 2.01 20.70
CA GLY A 185 -2.73 1.26 20.68
C GLY A 185 -3.35 1.07 19.29
N ARG A 186 -2.65 1.44 18.21
CA ARG A 186 -3.13 1.32 16.82
C ARG A 186 -2.60 0.11 16.05
N GLY A 187 -2.30 -0.98 16.76
CA GLY A 187 -1.88 -2.25 16.16
C GLY A 187 -0.39 -2.41 15.94
N MET A 188 0.45 -1.43 16.38
CA MET A 188 1.91 -1.52 16.38
C MET A 188 2.49 -1.30 17.77
N LEU A 189 3.62 -1.91 18.07
CA LEU A 189 4.35 -1.71 19.31
C LEU A 189 4.96 -0.30 19.37
N PHE A 190 5.05 0.28 20.57
CA PHE A 190 5.55 1.65 20.73
C PHE A 190 6.97 1.86 20.19
N LEU A 191 7.87 0.89 20.41
CA LEU A 191 9.24 0.96 19.87
C LEU A 191 9.26 0.91 18.34
N ASP A 192 8.37 0.14 17.73
CA ASP A 192 8.28 0.05 16.26
C ASP A 192 7.78 1.38 15.68
N LEU A 193 6.79 2.02 16.32
CA LEU A 193 6.33 3.36 15.94
C LEU A 193 7.47 4.38 16.02
N ILE A 194 8.30 4.32 17.06
CA ILE A 194 9.47 5.19 17.20
C ILE A 194 10.46 4.94 16.07
N GLN A 195 10.75 3.68 15.72
CA GLN A 195 11.73 3.37 14.68
C GLN A 195 11.23 3.80 13.28
N GLU A 196 9.96 3.60 12.97
CA GLU A 196 9.38 4.12 11.73
C GLU A 196 9.40 5.66 11.71
N GLY A 197 9.11 6.30 12.85
CA GLY A 197 9.27 7.73 13.02
C GLY A 197 10.71 8.22 12.84
N ASN A 198 11.70 7.47 13.32
CA ASN A 198 13.13 7.78 13.12
C ASN A 198 13.52 7.71 11.64
N LEU A 199 12.97 6.76 10.87
CA LEU A 199 13.15 6.72 9.41
C LEU A 199 12.57 7.97 8.74
N GLY A 200 11.42 8.45 9.22
CA GLY A 200 10.85 9.73 8.80
C GLY A 200 11.75 10.91 9.13
N LEU A 201 12.29 10.97 10.35
CA LEU A 201 13.25 12.00 10.79
C LEU A 201 14.51 12.04 9.92
N ILE A 202 15.10 10.89 9.60
CA ILE A 202 16.28 10.81 8.70
C ILE A 202 15.95 11.42 7.34
N LYS A 203 14.81 11.08 6.75
CA LYS A 203 14.37 11.67 5.47
C LYS A 203 14.14 13.18 5.59
N ALA A 204 13.63 13.66 6.74
CA ALA A 204 13.48 15.09 6.97
C ALA A 204 14.83 15.79 7.04
N VAL A 205 15.84 15.20 7.71
CA VAL A 205 17.19 15.74 7.77
C VAL A 205 17.81 15.85 6.38
N GLU A 206 17.70 14.80 5.55
CA GLU A 206 18.22 14.78 4.18
C GLU A 206 17.62 15.85 3.26
N LYS A 207 16.33 16.19 3.46
CA LYS A 207 15.58 17.12 2.61
C LYS A 207 15.45 18.52 3.20
N PHE A 208 15.98 18.77 4.38
CA PHE A 208 15.83 20.05 5.06
C PHE A 208 16.63 21.16 4.39
N ASP A 209 15.96 22.27 4.05
CA ASP A 209 16.58 23.48 3.51
C ASP A 209 16.38 24.67 4.47
N TYR A 210 17.45 25.05 5.18
CA TYR A 210 17.47 26.17 6.11
C TYR A 210 17.20 27.52 5.42
N ARG A 211 17.42 27.62 4.09
CA ARG A 211 17.20 28.86 3.31
C ARG A 211 15.74 29.28 3.27
N LYS A 212 14.82 28.32 3.52
CA LYS A 212 13.38 28.56 3.56
C LYS A 212 12.91 29.28 4.85
N GLY A 213 13.73 29.35 5.90
CA GLY A 213 13.50 30.14 7.10
C GLY A 213 12.53 29.53 8.13
N TYR A 214 12.13 28.26 7.94
CA TYR A 214 11.30 27.53 8.91
C TYR A 214 12.17 26.80 9.93
N LYS A 215 11.62 26.55 11.14
CA LYS A 215 12.26 25.71 12.14
C LYS A 215 12.31 24.25 11.65
N PHE A 216 13.39 23.55 11.94
CA PHE A 216 13.52 22.14 11.57
C PHE A 216 12.40 21.28 12.14
N SER A 217 11.97 21.51 13.39
CA SER A 217 10.90 20.77 14.05
C SER A 217 9.58 20.79 13.27
N THR A 218 9.19 21.96 12.71
CA THR A 218 7.96 22.10 11.91
C THR A 218 8.00 21.22 10.65
N TYR A 219 9.14 21.20 9.96
CA TYR A 219 9.32 20.37 8.77
C TYR A 219 9.42 18.87 9.11
N ALA A 220 10.18 18.54 10.16
CA ALA A 220 10.38 17.15 10.58
C ALA A 220 9.09 16.49 11.08
N THR A 221 8.21 17.25 11.75
CA THR A 221 6.92 16.73 12.24
C THR A 221 6.09 16.10 11.13
N TRP A 222 6.04 16.73 9.95
CA TRP A 222 5.31 16.20 8.81
C TRP A 222 5.92 14.85 8.34
N TRP A 223 7.24 14.77 8.17
CA TRP A 223 7.90 13.53 7.73
C TRP A 223 7.78 12.39 8.73
N ILE A 224 7.88 12.71 10.02
CA ILE A 224 7.73 11.73 11.11
C ILE A 224 6.30 11.19 11.12
N ARG A 225 5.30 12.08 11.07
CA ARG A 225 3.89 11.71 11.02
C ARG A 225 3.60 10.83 9.81
N GLN A 226 3.99 11.25 8.63
CA GLN A 226 3.80 10.49 7.39
C GLN A 226 4.43 9.10 7.45
N ALA A 227 5.65 8.96 8.00
CA ALA A 227 6.30 7.68 8.16
C ALA A 227 5.53 6.74 9.10
N ILE A 228 5.12 7.26 10.28
CA ILE A 228 4.35 6.49 11.27
C ILE A 228 2.99 6.08 10.72
N THR A 229 2.24 7.00 10.12
CA THR A 229 0.90 6.72 9.55
C THR A 229 0.98 5.67 8.45
N ARG A 230 1.96 5.79 7.56
CA ARG A 230 2.18 4.82 6.50
C ARG A 230 2.58 3.44 7.04
N ALA A 231 3.44 3.39 8.05
CA ALA A 231 3.82 2.14 8.70
C ALA A 231 2.62 1.45 9.36
N ILE A 232 1.76 2.20 10.06
CA ILE A 232 0.51 1.66 10.63
C ILE A 232 -0.39 1.10 9.52
N ALA A 233 -0.57 1.82 8.42
CA ALA A 233 -1.39 1.34 7.31
C ALA A 233 -0.86 0.05 6.68
N ASP A 234 0.47 -0.10 6.60
CA ASP A 234 1.13 -1.26 5.98
C ASP A 234 1.28 -2.47 6.92
N GLN A 235 1.45 -2.28 8.22
CA GLN A 235 1.92 -3.33 9.15
C GLN A 235 0.96 -3.63 10.31
N ALA A 236 0.02 -2.73 10.66
CA ALA A 236 -0.83 -2.90 11.85
C ALA A 236 -1.84 -4.05 11.73
N ARG A 237 -2.20 -4.48 10.52
CA ARG A 237 -3.19 -5.53 10.30
C ARG A 237 -2.54 -6.88 10.05
N THR A 238 -3.08 -7.94 10.66
CA THR A 238 -2.65 -9.34 10.42
C THR A 238 -2.71 -9.71 8.93
N ILE A 239 -3.76 -9.29 8.24
CA ILE A 239 -3.90 -9.43 6.78
C ILE A 239 -3.66 -8.04 6.17
N ARG A 240 -2.54 -7.88 5.47
CA ARG A 240 -2.13 -6.60 4.88
C ARG A 240 -3.14 -6.11 3.84
N ILE A 241 -3.53 -4.86 3.97
CA ILE A 241 -4.40 -4.13 3.03
C ILE A 241 -3.58 -3.01 2.36
N PRO A 242 -3.74 -2.73 1.05
CA PRO A 242 -3.07 -1.60 0.41
C PRO A 242 -3.42 -0.26 1.06
N VAL A 243 -2.45 0.67 1.12
CA VAL A 243 -2.60 1.97 1.82
C VAL A 243 -3.83 2.75 1.36
N HIS A 244 -4.05 2.88 0.04
CA HIS A 244 -5.23 3.59 -0.50
C HIS A 244 -6.58 2.98 -0.05
N MET A 245 -6.61 1.68 0.26
CA MET A 245 -7.82 1.04 0.81
C MET A 245 -7.98 1.35 2.30
N VAL A 246 -6.88 1.46 3.05
CA VAL A 246 -6.91 1.91 4.45
C VAL A 246 -7.42 3.34 4.53
N GLU A 247 -6.97 4.24 3.66
CA GLU A 247 -7.47 5.62 3.55
C GLU A 247 -8.98 5.64 3.26
N THR A 248 -9.43 4.81 2.29
CA THR A 248 -10.86 4.71 1.97
C THR A 248 -11.67 4.18 3.16
N ILE A 249 -11.16 3.19 3.92
CA ILE A 249 -11.79 2.67 5.13
C ILE A 249 -11.88 3.77 6.20
N ASN A 250 -10.81 4.53 6.40
CA ASN A 250 -10.78 5.63 7.36
C ASN A 250 -11.82 6.71 7.00
N LYS A 251 -11.89 7.10 5.73
CA LYS A 251 -12.91 8.04 5.23
C LYS A 251 -14.34 7.50 5.47
N LEU A 252 -14.56 6.20 5.23
CA LEU A 252 -15.85 5.58 5.49
C LEU A 252 -16.20 5.63 7.00
N ILE A 253 -15.25 5.33 7.88
CA ILE A 253 -15.46 5.37 9.32
C ILE A 253 -15.79 6.80 9.78
N ARG A 254 -15.13 7.84 9.23
CA ARG A 254 -15.42 9.24 9.54
C ARG A 254 -16.86 9.61 9.14
N VAL A 255 -17.20 9.36 7.88
CA VAL A 255 -18.54 9.64 7.39
C VAL A 255 -19.60 8.88 8.20
N SER A 256 -19.32 7.63 8.56
CA SER A 256 -20.21 6.84 9.41
C SER A 256 -20.39 7.45 10.80
N ARG A 257 -19.33 7.97 11.44
CA ARG A 257 -19.41 8.67 12.73
C ARG A 257 -20.17 10.00 12.63
N GLN A 258 -19.93 10.77 11.57
CA GLN A 258 -20.65 12.01 11.32
C GLN A 258 -22.15 11.74 11.15
N LEU A 259 -22.53 10.80 10.31
CA LEU A 259 -23.94 10.41 10.12
C LEU A 259 -24.58 9.84 11.41
N LEU A 260 -23.79 9.10 12.22
CA LEU A 260 -24.26 8.64 13.53
C LEU A 260 -24.60 9.80 14.47
N GLN A 261 -23.80 10.88 14.46
CA GLN A 261 -24.08 12.09 15.26
C GLN A 261 -25.31 12.84 14.73
N GLU A 262 -25.50 12.93 13.42
CA GLU A 262 -26.64 13.62 12.80
C GLU A 262 -27.95 12.84 12.94
N LEU A 263 -27.92 11.52 12.71
CA LEU A 263 -29.09 10.65 12.68
C LEU A 263 -29.45 10.08 14.07
N GLY A 264 -28.52 10.06 15.03
CA GLY A 264 -28.67 9.42 16.34
C GLY A 264 -28.77 7.89 16.29
N ARG A 265 -28.49 7.25 15.16
CA ARG A 265 -28.47 5.79 14.93
C ARG A 265 -27.37 5.42 13.95
N GLU A 266 -26.98 4.15 13.92
CA GLU A 266 -26.06 3.66 12.92
C GLU A 266 -26.58 3.91 11.49
N PRO A 267 -25.76 4.53 10.59
CA PRO A 267 -26.15 4.78 9.22
C PRO A 267 -26.23 3.50 8.40
N SER A 268 -27.16 3.46 7.46
CA SER A 268 -27.24 2.36 6.49
C SER A 268 -26.17 2.47 5.43
N PRO A 269 -25.74 1.36 4.77
CA PRO A 269 -24.78 1.43 3.66
C PRO A 269 -25.24 2.34 2.50
N GLU A 270 -26.54 2.53 2.32
CA GLU A 270 -27.15 3.40 1.32
C GLU A 270 -26.93 4.89 1.68
N GLU A 271 -27.04 5.24 2.97
CA GLU A 271 -26.80 6.59 3.48
C GLU A 271 -25.32 6.97 3.39
N ILE A 272 -24.43 6.04 3.78
CA ILE A 272 -22.97 6.23 3.64
C ILE A 272 -22.59 6.39 2.16
N ALA A 273 -23.16 5.57 1.27
CA ALA A 273 -22.91 5.62 -0.17
C ALA A 273 -23.29 6.97 -0.78
N ALA A 274 -24.40 7.55 -0.32
CA ALA A 274 -24.86 8.87 -0.76
C ALA A 274 -23.89 9.97 -0.36
N GLU A 275 -23.40 9.95 0.90
CA GLU A 275 -22.47 10.95 1.42
C GLU A 275 -21.06 10.82 0.79
N MET A 276 -20.57 9.58 0.62
CA MET A 276 -19.28 9.33 -0.01
C MET A 276 -19.31 9.44 -1.55
N ASN A 277 -20.47 9.64 -2.16
CA ASN A 277 -20.68 9.64 -3.62
C ASN A 277 -20.14 8.39 -4.31
N MET A 278 -20.42 7.21 -3.73
CA MET A 278 -19.95 5.90 -4.19
C MET A 278 -21.10 4.93 -4.38
N PRO A 279 -20.95 3.86 -5.21
CA PRO A 279 -21.95 2.80 -5.33
C PRO A 279 -22.13 2.05 -3.99
N VAL A 280 -23.39 1.71 -3.65
CA VAL A 280 -23.73 0.98 -2.41
C VAL A 280 -23.00 -0.36 -2.30
N GLU A 281 -22.84 -1.08 -3.39
CA GLU A 281 -22.12 -2.35 -3.43
C GLU A 281 -20.66 -2.19 -3.00
N ARG A 282 -20.02 -1.09 -3.44
CA ARG A 282 -18.64 -0.77 -3.08
C ARG A 282 -18.49 -0.47 -1.58
N VAL A 283 -19.43 0.25 -0.99
CA VAL A 283 -19.46 0.51 0.45
C VAL A 283 -19.60 -0.80 1.25
N ARG A 284 -20.45 -1.72 0.81
CA ARG A 284 -20.60 -3.05 1.44
C ARG A 284 -19.32 -3.88 1.35
N GLU A 285 -18.63 -3.85 0.22
CA GLU A 285 -17.31 -4.50 0.06
C GLU A 285 -16.28 -3.92 1.03
N ILE A 286 -16.18 -2.58 1.12
CA ILE A 286 -15.24 -1.89 2.00
C ILE A 286 -15.53 -2.24 3.47
N LEU A 287 -16.80 -2.23 3.90
CA LEU A 287 -17.20 -2.63 5.25
C LEU A 287 -16.78 -4.07 5.56
N LYS A 288 -16.91 -4.98 4.60
CA LYS A 288 -16.48 -6.38 4.75
C LYS A 288 -14.96 -6.51 4.88
N ILE A 289 -14.19 -5.75 4.09
CA ILE A 289 -12.72 -5.74 4.15
C ILE A 289 -12.22 -5.09 5.43
N SER A 290 -12.96 -4.12 5.98
CA SER A 290 -12.60 -3.39 7.20
C SER A 290 -12.59 -4.27 8.45
N GLN A 291 -13.29 -5.41 8.44
CA GLN A 291 -13.39 -6.32 9.60
C GLN A 291 -12.02 -6.92 9.93
N GLU A 292 -11.74 -7.03 11.23
CA GLU A 292 -10.55 -7.70 11.72
C GLU A 292 -10.79 -9.21 11.84
N PRO A 293 -9.75 -10.04 11.63
CA PRO A 293 -9.87 -11.48 11.82
C PRO A 293 -10.10 -11.83 13.29
N VAL A 294 -10.97 -12.80 13.54
CA VAL A 294 -11.23 -13.34 14.87
C VAL A 294 -10.25 -14.47 15.15
N SER A 295 -9.72 -14.54 16.38
CA SER A 295 -8.83 -15.63 16.80
C SER A 295 -9.57 -16.95 16.89
N LEU A 296 -8.95 -18.04 16.42
CA LEU A 296 -9.45 -19.39 16.60
C LEU A 296 -9.39 -19.87 18.06
N GLU A 297 -8.55 -19.24 18.89
CA GLU A 297 -8.42 -19.51 20.32
C GLU A 297 -9.45 -18.76 21.17
N THR A 298 -10.40 -18.05 20.55
CA THR A 298 -11.46 -17.36 21.28
C THR A 298 -12.33 -18.39 22.00
N PRO A 299 -12.47 -18.33 23.35
CA PRO A 299 -13.28 -19.27 24.11
C PRO A 299 -14.75 -19.09 23.77
N ILE A 300 -15.48 -20.21 23.69
CA ILE A 300 -16.92 -20.24 23.42
C ILE A 300 -17.64 -20.90 24.62
N GLY A 301 -18.60 -20.21 25.23
CA GLY A 301 -19.37 -20.66 26.36
C GLY A 301 -18.76 -20.26 27.70
N GLU A 302 -19.30 -20.83 28.80
CA GLU A 302 -18.86 -20.56 30.18
C GLU A 302 -17.69 -21.47 30.61
N GLU A 303 -17.42 -22.54 29.87
CA GLU A 303 -16.34 -23.49 30.13
C GLU A 303 -15.13 -23.14 29.28
N GLU A 304 -13.95 -22.93 29.89
CA GLU A 304 -12.71 -22.51 29.24
C GLU A 304 -12.12 -23.55 28.24
N ASP A 305 -12.72 -24.74 28.17
CA ASP A 305 -12.21 -25.91 27.42
C ASP A 305 -12.59 -25.88 25.91
N SER A 306 -13.55 -25.04 25.50
CA SER A 306 -14.04 -24.99 24.12
C SER A 306 -13.61 -23.71 23.39
N HIS A 307 -12.95 -23.86 22.26
CA HIS A 307 -12.45 -22.73 21.42
C HIS A 307 -13.19 -22.68 20.09
N LEU A 308 -13.23 -21.51 19.46
CA LEU A 308 -13.84 -21.31 18.14
C LEU A 308 -13.27 -22.29 17.09
N GLY A 309 -11.99 -22.61 17.18
CA GLY A 309 -11.32 -23.54 16.28
C GLY A 309 -11.88 -24.95 16.30
N ASP A 310 -12.45 -25.42 17.44
CA ASP A 310 -12.99 -26.75 17.59
C ASP A 310 -14.29 -26.99 16.79
N PHE A 311 -14.96 -25.89 16.42
CA PHE A 311 -16.21 -25.91 15.65
C PHE A 311 -16.03 -25.69 14.15
N ILE A 312 -14.82 -25.35 13.70
CA ILE A 312 -14.54 -25.10 12.29
C ILE A 312 -14.01 -26.38 11.65
N GLN A 313 -14.74 -26.88 10.65
CA GLN A 313 -14.36 -28.07 9.91
C GLN A 313 -13.12 -27.79 9.03
N ASP A 314 -12.18 -28.74 8.97
CA ASP A 314 -11.04 -28.67 8.04
C ASP A 314 -11.45 -29.28 6.69
N ASP A 315 -11.72 -28.41 5.73
CA ASP A 315 -12.10 -28.80 4.36
C ASP A 315 -10.91 -29.40 3.54
N ASN A 316 -9.68 -29.24 4.02
CA ASN A 316 -8.50 -29.76 3.32
C ASN A 316 -8.20 -31.23 3.67
N VAL A 317 -8.70 -31.73 4.77
CA VAL A 317 -8.53 -33.12 5.18
C VAL A 317 -9.68 -33.97 4.62
N PRO A 318 -9.41 -34.94 3.77
CA PRO A 318 -10.44 -35.81 3.20
C PRO A 318 -11.09 -36.65 4.31
N VAL A 319 -12.39 -36.87 4.19
CA VAL A 319 -13.14 -37.75 5.10
C VAL A 319 -12.55 -39.18 5.01
N PRO A 320 -12.47 -39.94 6.10
CA PRO A 320 -11.90 -41.30 6.12
C PRO A 320 -12.46 -42.22 5.02
N ALA A 321 -13.74 -42.11 4.72
CA ALA A 321 -14.39 -42.88 3.66
C ALA A 321 -13.84 -42.52 2.27
N ASP A 322 -13.69 -41.23 2.01
CA ASP A 322 -13.13 -40.75 0.71
C ASP A 322 -11.66 -41.08 0.56
N ALA A 323 -10.88 -41.01 1.64
CA ALA A 323 -9.49 -41.42 1.65
C ALA A 323 -9.35 -42.93 1.36
N ALA A 324 -10.20 -43.76 1.94
CA ALA A 324 -10.23 -45.20 1.65
C ALA A 324 -10.64 -45.47 0.19
N ALA A 325 -11.69 -44.82 -0.31
CA ALA A 325 -12.14 -44.92 -1.69
C ALA A 325 -11.04 -44.50 -2.70
N PHE A 326 -10.32 -43.41 -2.38
CA PHE A 326 -9.18 -42.98 -3.21
C PHE A 326 -8.03 -44.00 -3.24
N THR A 327 -7.74 -44.62 -2.09
CA THR A 327 -6.72 -45.65 -2.00
C THR A 327 -7.10 -46.86 -2.85
N LEU A 328 -8.36 -47.32 -2.75
CA LEU A 328 -8.86 -48.44 -3.57
C LEU A 328 -8.87 -48.07 -5.07
N LEU A 329 -9.25 -46.85 -5.42
CA LEU A 329 -9.16 -46.39 -6.82
C LEU A 329 -7.73 -46.43 -7.33
N LYS A 330 -6.75 -45.99 -6.52
CA LYS A 330 -5.34 -46.02 -6.87
C LYS A 330 -4.84 -47.46 -7.12
N GLU A 331 -5.17 -48.39 -6.24
CA GLU A 331 -4.82 -49.81 -6.39
C GLU A 331 -5.44 -50.41 -7.66
N GLN A 332 -6.73 -50.14 -7.93
CA GLN A 332 -7.39 -50.60 -9.15
C GLN A 332 -6.79 -49.99 -10.42
N LEU A 333 -6.38 -48.74 -10.35
CA LEU A 333 -5.72 -48.05 -11.44
C LEU A 333 -4.34 -48.69 -11.73
N GLU A 334 -3.54 -48.98 -10.70
CA GLU A 334 -2.26 -49.65 -10.82
C GLU A 334 -2.41 -51.05 -11.44
N GLU A 335 -3.44 -51.83 -11.02
CA GLU A 335 -3.75 -53.13 -11.60
C GLU A 335 -4.09 -53.04 -13.10
N VAL A 336 -4.91 -52.04 -13.47
CA VAL A 336 -5.28 -51.83 -14.88
C VAL A 336 -4.10 -51.35 -15.71
N LEU A 337 -3.25 -50.47 -15.17
CA LEU A 337 -2.01 -50.01 -15.84
C LEU A 337 -1.02 -51.15 -16.03
N GLY A 338 -0.92 -52.10 -15.11
CA GLY A 338 -0.10 -53.31 -15.24
C GLY A 338 -0.47 -54.20 -16.45
N THR A 339 -1.66 -54.04 -17.04
CA THR A 339 -2.06 -54.74 -18.26
C THR A 339 -1.52 -54.10 -19.54
N LEU A 340 -0.87 -52.96 -19.47
CA LEU A 340 -0.22 -52.26 -20.57
C LEU A 340 1.24 -52.72 -20.72
N THR A 341 1.91 -52.34 -21.82
CA THR A 341 3.34 -52.53 -21.93
C THR A 341 4.09 -51.62 -20.97
N GLU A 342 5.21 -52.04 -20.42
CA GLU A 342 6.02 -51.30 -19.47
C GLU A 342 6.30 -49.83 -19.92
N ARG A 343 6.52 -49.65 -21.22
CA ARG A 343 6.75 -48.32 -21.80
C ARG A 343 5.49 -47.46 -21.83
N GLU A 344 4.32 -48.03 -22.13
CA GLU A 344 3.03 -47.34 -22.12
C GLU A 344 2.62 -47.00 -20.69
N GLN A 345 2.83 -47.88 -19.73
CA GLN A 345 2.59 -47.65 -18.31
C GLN A 345 3.43 -46.50 -17.79
N LYS A 346 4.74 -46.55 -17.96
CA LYS A 346 5.67 -45.52 -17.50
C LYS A 346 5.36 -44.13 -18.08
N VAL A 347 4.98 -44.06 -19.38
CA VAL A 347 4.59 -42.80 -20.02
C VAL A 347 3.34 -42.21 -19.36
N LEU A 348 2.33 -43.03 -19.06
CA LEU A 348 1.10 -42.56 -18.38
C LEU A 348 1.40 -42.14 -16.93
N THR A 349 2.17 -42.95 -16.20
CA THR A 349 2.55 -42.66 -14.81
C THR A 349 3.25 -41.33 -14.70
N LEU A 350 4.23 -41.04 -15.54
CA LEU A 350 4.94 -39.75 -15.53
C LEU A 350 4.08 -38.60 -16.05
N ARG A 351 3.26 -38.86 -17.07
CA ARG A 351 2.41 -37.81 -17.67
C ARG A 351 1.38 -37.31 -16.72
N PHE A 352 0.72 -38.18 -15.95
CA PHE A 352 -0.33 -37.87 -15.01
C PHE A 352 0.17 -37.73 -13.55
N GLY A 353 1.44 -37.97 -13.28
CA GLY A 353 2.03 -37.86 -11.95
C GLY A 353 1.44 -38.85 -10.94
N LEU A 354 1.22 -40.13 -11.37
CA LEU A 354 0.53 -41.11 -10.53
C LEU A 354 1.38 -41.61 -9.35
N GLU A 355 2.69 -41.47 -9.39
CA GLU A 355 3.62 -41.85 -8.32
C GLU A 355 4.00 -40.64 -7.46
N ASP A 356 4.45 -39.55 -8.09
CA ASP A 356 5.02 -38.37 -7.44
C ASP A 356 4.07 -37.18 -7.31
N GLY A 357 2.82 -37.35 -7.77
CA GLY A 357 1.79 -36.27 -7.74
C GLY A 357 2.04 -35.12 -8.72
N ARG A 358 3.17 -35.16 -9.49
CA ARG A 358 3.55 -34.10 -10.43
C ARG A 358 3.30 -34.51 -11.88
N ALA A 359 2.27 -33.94 -12.50
CA ALA A 359 2.00 -34.10 -13.91
C ALA A 359 3.11 -33.46 -14.76
N ARG A 360 3.71 -34.22 -15.67
CA ARG A 360 4.79 -33.77 -16.55
C ARG A 360 4.28 -33.45 -17.97
N THR A 361 4.93 -32.52 -18.64
CA THR A 361 4.62 -32.18 -20.03
C THR A 361 5.09 -33.26 -21.01
N LEU A 362 4.51 -33.28 -22.22
CA LEU A 362 4.93 -34.22 -23.26
C LEU A 362 6.42 -34.09 -23.64
N GLU A 363 6.98 -32.90 -23.50
CA GLU A 363 8.38 -32.59 -23.77
C GLU A 363 9.30 -33.13 -22.68
N GLU A 364 8.93 -32.98 -21.42
CA GLU A 364 9.68 -33.50 -20.27
C GLU A 364 9.72 -35.02 -20.31
N VAL A 365 8.57 -35.66 -20.54
CA VAL A 365 8.52 -37.13 -20.73
C VAL A 365 9.32 -37.56 -21.96
N GLY A 366 9.27 -36.77 -23.04
CA GLY A 366 10.06 -37.03 -24.25
C GLY A 366 11.58 -37.02 -24.00
N LYS A 367 12.04 -36.06 -23.18
CA LYS A 367 13.46 -35.99 -22.77
C LYS A 367 13.88 -37.21 -21.95
N GLU A 368 13.05 -37.68 -21.03
CA GLU A 368 13.34 -38.84 -20.19
C GLU A 368 13.44 -40.14 -20.97
N PHE A 369 12.61 -40.31 -22.01
CA PHE A 369 12.64 -41.49 -22.91
C PHE A 369 13.52 -41.32 -24.15
N ASN A 370 14.21 -40.20 -24.32
CA ASN A 370 15.00 -39.84 -25.50
C ASN A 370 14.21 -39.96 -26.81
N VAL A 371 12.95 -39.46 -26.83
CA VAL A 371 12.08 -39.50 -28.02
C VAL A 371 11.40 -38.13 -28.20
N THR A 372 10.89 -37.93 -29.42
CA THR A 372 10.20 -36.64 -29.73
C THR A 372 8.86 -36.54 -29.02
N ARG A 373 8.43 -35.30 -28.75
CA ARG A 373 7.11 -34.95 -28.18
C ARG A 373 5.96 -35.66 -28.88
N GLU A 374 6.01 -35.71 -30.22
CA GLU A 374 4.95 -36.33 -31.01
C GLU A 374 4.92 -37.87 -30.80
N ARG A 375 6.06 -38.48 -30.58
CA ARG A 375 6.14 -39.93 -30.30
C ARG A 375 5.52 -40.27 -28.94
N ILE A 376 5.73 -39.43 -27.93
CA ILE A 376 5.06 -39.57 -26.61
C ILE A 376 3.56 -39.44 -26.76
N ARG A 377 3.07 -38.40 -27.52
CA ARG A 377 1.64 -38.22 -27.80
C ARG A 377 1.00 -39.44 -28.45
N GLN A 378 1.71 -40.07 -29.39
CA GLN A 378 1.24 -41.32 -30.05
C GLN A 378 1.16 -42.49 -29.05
N ILE A 379 2.16 -42.65 -28.18
CA ILE A 379 2.18 -43.69 -27.15
C ILE A 379 1.04 -43.47 -26.17
N GLU A 380 0.85 -42.24 -25.65
CA GLU A 380 -0.24 -41.87 -24.78
C GLU A 380 -1.61 -42.17 -25.40
N ALA A 381 -1.86 -41.69 -26.62
CA ALA A 381 -3.11 -41.95 -27.33
C ALA A 381 -3.39 -43.44 -27.53
N LYS A 382 -2.34 -44.25 -27.83
CA LYS A 382 -2.47 -45.69 -27.97
C LYS A 382 -2.76 -46.37 -26.63
N ALA A 383 -2.10 -45.98 -25.58
CA ALA A 383 -2.33 -46.50 -24.23
C ALA A 383 -3.75 -46.18 -23.72
N LEU A 384 -4.20 -44.91 -23.85
CA LEU A 384 -5.55 -44.53 -23.49
C LEU A 384 -6.63 -45.27 -24.30
N ARG A 385 -6.39 -45.53 -25.60
CA ARG A 385 -7.31 -46.32 -26.42
C ARG A 385 -7.40 -47.78 -25.93
N LYS A 386 -6.28 -48.36 -25.48
CA LYS A 386 -6.26 -49.72 -24.90
C LYS A 386 -7.01 -49.74 -23.55
N LEU A 387 -6.92 -48.70 -22.73
CA LEU A 387 -7.64 -48.57 -21.46
C LEU A 387 -9.16 -48.43 -21.65
N ARG A 388 -9.61 -47.81 -22.74
CA ARG A 388 -11.05 -47.72 -23.08
C ARG A 388 -11.71 -49.03 -23.40
N HIS A 389 -10.96 -50.10 -23.62
CA HIS A 389 -11.58 -51.40 -23.93
C HIS A 389 -12.45 -51.89 -22.78
N PRO A 390 -13.66 -52.44 -23.03
CA PRO A 390 -14.62 -52.83 -21.99
C PRO A 390 -14.08 -53.75 -20.90
N SER A 391 -13.14 -54.66 -21.26
CA SER A 391 -12.52 -55.55 -20.28
C SER A 391 -11.67 -54.86 -19.21
N ARG A 392 -11.19 -53.61 -19.48
CA ARG A 392 -10.37 -52.81 -18.58
C ARG A 392 -11.20 -51.66 -17.94
N SER A 393 -12.02 -51.00 -18.77
CA SER A 393 -12.82 -49.86 -18.30
C SER A 393 -13.90 -50.28 -17.31
N ARG A 394 -14.38 -51.53 -17.35
CA ARG A 394 -15.39 -52.04 -16.40
C ARG A 394 -14.89 -52.01 -14.94
N LYS A 395 -13.59 -52.22 -14.70
CA LYS A 395 -13.01 -52.16 -13.35
C LYS A 395 -12.96 -50.76 -12.73
N LEU A 396 -12.96 -49.74 -13.58
CA LEU A 396 -12.89 -48.34 -13.15
C LEU A 396 -14.26 -47.62 -13.18
N LYS A 397 -15.30 -48.33 -13.70
CA LYS A 397 -16.62 -47.71 -13.91
C LYS A 397 -17.29 -47.28 -12.60
N ASP A 398 -17.13 -48.08 -11.54
CA ASP A 398 -17.77 -47.90 -10.26
C ASP A 398 -17.21 -46.65 -9.49
N TYR A 399 -16.12 -46.07 -9.98
CA TYR A 399 -15.48 -44.85 -9.43
C TYR A 399 -15.75 -43.59 -10.28
N LEU A 400 -16.61 -43.67 -11.30
CA LEU A 400 -16.92 -42.55 -12.22
C LEU A 400 -18.27 -41.89 -11.94
N GLU A 401 -18.97 -42.28 -10.86
CA GLU A 401 -20.23 -41.68 -10.41
C GLU A 401 -20.02 -40.52 -9.46
#